data_e4be00643ae50ed95ab526ecdba3bed2
#
_entry.id   e4be00643ae50ed95ab526ecdba3bed2
#
_cell.length_a   1.000
_cell.length_b   1.000
_cell.length_c   1.000
_cell.angle_alpha   90.00
_cell.angle_beta   90.00
_cell.angle_gamma   90.00
#
_symmetry.space_group_name_H-M   'P 1'
#
loop_
_entity.id
_entity.type
_entity.pdbx_description
1 polymer ?
#
loop_
_entity_poly.entity_id
_entity_poly.type
_entity_poly.pdbx_seq_one_letter_code
_entity_poly.pdbx_strand_id
1 'polypeptide(L)'
;MMRKIQLATLLLIVASISCGLESGTTAKDATLEAISSSIRGTATYQAAQNQNPNVGVETAEAAATLSGESGAATQAAEAALSDEAKAATATAVAPILAELPKYGVDPNAGQMGWIHPPAALDTHGYMQYAYVNRFIATVAQDFVVSSDITWNSQYSTNGCGFVLRSDGNKNALNQYIAVLTREAIGHFLFGFMVKGKVITGRDIYAFGRDPNFNWENNKTNRLTIVGRGSIFQIYTNGTLIGKIDTSAPPPLPSLPDPPKKPDDLTNVTAMADYQNKLKEHDQVVKEIKANYQADQREIGNANTVFNRGLIALVVLSESGSTHCEFNNTWLWLIG
;
A
#
# COMPACT_ATOMS: atom_id res chain seq x y z
N MET A 1 -21.50 33.87 -10.23
CA MET A 1 -21.44 33.07 -8.99
C MET A 1 -20.22 32.17 -9.12
N MET A 2 -19.08 32.60 -8.63
CA MET A 2 -17.82 31.87 -8.71
C MET A 2 -17.75 30.88 -7.54
N ARG A 3 -17.69 29.58 -7.82
CA ARG A 3 -17.36 28.57 -6.85
C ARG A 3 -15.83 28.61 -6.63
N LYS A 4 -15.44 29.03 -5.45
CA LYS A 4 -14.05 28.89 -4.98
C LYS A 4 -13.76 27.39 -4.80
N ILE A 5 -12.91 26.84 -5.64
CA ILE A 5 -12.27 25.54 -5.41
C ILE A 5 -11.19 25.81 -4.36
N GLN A 6 -11.51 25.49 -3.12
CA GLN A 6 -10.50 25.44 -2.07
C GLN A 6 -9.73 24.12 -2.24
N LEU A 7 -8.47 24.23 -2.62
CA LEU A 7 -7.50 23.15 -2.45
C LEU A 7 -7.42 22.84 -0.95
N ALA A 8 -7.91 21.68 -0.56
CA ALA A 8 -7.84 21.22 0.81
C ALA A 8 -6.39 20.86 1.14
N THR A 9 -5.76 21.71 1.92
CA THR A 9 -4.49 21.39 2.60
C THR A 9 -4.78 20.25 3.57
N LEU A 10 -4.20 19.08 3.34
CA LEU A 10 -4.38 17.84 4.11
C LEU A 10 -3.79 18.02 5.52
N LEU A 11 -4.58 18.45 6.48
CA LEU A 11 -4.21 18.51 7.90
C LEU A 11 -4.85 17.31 8.61
N LEU A 12 -4.06 16.25 8.83
CA LEU A 12 -4.48 15.06 9.56
C LEU A 12 -4.54 15.34 11.06
N ILE A 13 -5.73 15.27 11.64
CA ILE A 13 -5.95 15.19 13.08
C ILE A 13 -6.07 13.71 13.47
N VAL A 14 -5.29 13.33 14.47
CA VAL A 14 -5.23 12.00 15.07
C VAL A 14 -6.59 11.56 15.57
N ALA A 15 -7.16 10.52 14.99
CA ALA A 15 -8.35 9.84 15.52
C ALA A 15 -7.97 8.51 16.17
N SER A 16 -8.49 8.27 17.33
CA SER A 16 -8.30 7.12 18.19
C SER A 16 -8.80 5.81 17.56
N ILE A 17 -7.96 4.80 17.62
CA ILE A 17 -8.20 3.44 17.11
C ILE A 17 -9.12 2.69 18.08
N SER A 18 -10.25 2.18 17.61
CA SER A 18 -11.01 1.15 18.31
C SER A 18 -10.79 -0.21 17.64
N CYS A 19 -10.20 -1.15 18.37
CA CYS A 19 -10.12 -2.56 17.98
C CYS A 19 -11.44 -3.26 18.34
N GLY A 20 -12.19 -3.71 17.33
CA GLY A 20 -13.27 -4.68 17.50
C GLY A 20 -12.78 -6.09 17.13
N LEU A 21 -12.79 -7.00 18.07
CA LEU A 21 -12.60 -8.44 17.86
C LEU A 21 -13.98 -9.08 17.75
N GLU A 22 -14.30 -9.68 16.63
CA GLU A 22 -15.40 -10.66 16.55
C GLU A 22 -14.91 -11.99 15.98
N SER A 23 -15.25 -13.06 16.68
CA SER A 23 -14.89 -14.44 16.38
C SER A 23 -16.10 -15.21 15.82
N GLY A 24 -15.95 -15.76 14.63
CA GLY A 24 -16.85 -16.75 14.08
C GLY A 24 -16.10 -17.64 13.09
N THR A 25 -15.72 -18.85 13.51
CA THR A 25 -14.92 -19.78 12.70
C THR A 25 -15.79 -20.83 12.02
N THR A 26 -15.58 -21.03 10.71
CA THR A 26 -16.11 -22.15 9.93
C THR A 26 -14.99 -23.16 9.62
N ALA A 27 -15.33 -24.40 9.24
CA ALA A 27 -14.35 -25.47 8.98
C ALA A 27 -13.27 -25.11 7.92
N LYS A 28 -13.54 -24.18 7.00
CA LYS A 28 -12.55 -23.64 6.05
C LYS A 28 -11.52 -22.74 6.74
N ASP A 29 -11.93 -22.01 7.76
CA ASP A 29 -11.07 -21.14 8.54
C ASP A 29 -10.07 -21.96 9.37
N ALA A 30 -10.47 -23.13 9.89
CA ALA A 30 -9.60 -24.03 10.66
C ALA A 30 -8.43 -24.57 9.82
N THR A 31 -8.63 -24.82 8.52
CA THR A 31 -7.56 -25.28 7.62
C THR A 31 -6.59 -24.16 7.30
N LEU A 32 -7.08 -22.94 7.09
CA LEU A 32 -6.25 -21.75 6.88
C LEU A 32 -5.52 -21.33 8.15
N GLU A 33 -6.11 -21.53 9.34
CA GLU A 33 -5.43 -21.31 10.63
C GLU A 33 -4.32 -22.33 10.88
N ALA A 34 -4.50 -23.58 10.51
CA ALA A 34 -3.45 -24.60 10.60
C ALA A 34 -2.27 -24.29 9.67
N ILE A 35 -2.55 -23.85 8.43
CA ILE A 35 -1.53 -23.39 7.48
C ILE A 35 -0.82 -22.12 8.01
N SER A 36 -1.56 -21.18 8.58
CA SER A 36 -1.02 -19.94 9.13
C SER A 36 -0.20 -20.15 10.40
N SER A 37 -0.52 -21.16 11.23
CA SER A 37 0.25 -21.46 12.44
C SER A 37 1.61 -22.10 12.15
N SER A 38 1.72 -22.89 11.08
CA SER A 38 3.02 -23.43 10.63
C SER A 38 3.94 -22.34 10.08
N ILE A 39 3.37 -21.35 9.37
CA ILE A 39 4.08 -20.18 8.85
C ILE A 39 4.49 -19.22 10.00
N ARG A 40 3.68 -19.11 11.07
CA ARG A 40 3.99 -18.28 12.27
C ARG A 40 5.27 -18.72 12.97
N GLY A 41 5.60 -20.01 12.99
CA GLY A 41 6.85 -20.51 13.59
C GLY A 41 8.09 -19.86 12.97
N THR A 42 8.11 -19.70 11.64
CA THR A 42 9.22 -19.09 10.91
C THR A 42 9.29 -17.56 11.09
N ALA A 43 8.13 -16.90 11.15
CA ALA A 43 8.04 -15.44 11.28
C ALA A 43 8.39 -14.95 12.70
N THR A 44 8.05 -15.70 13.75
CA THR A 44 8.37 -15.37 15.15
C THR A 44 9.87 -15.33 15.40
N TYR A 45 10.63 -16.17 14.71
CA TYR A 45 12.09 -16.20 14.81
C TYR A 45 12.76 -14.95 14.20
N GLN A 46 12.30 -14.48 13.07
CA GLN A 46 12.81 -13.25 12.46
C GLN A 46 12.46 -11.99 13.27
N ALA A 47 11.29 -11.96 13.91
CA ALA A 47 10.88 -10.85 14.77
C ALA A 47 11.72 -10.76 16.06
N ALA A 48 12.12 -11.90 16.65
CA ALA A 48 12.95 -11.93 17.85
C ALA A 48 14.38 -11.42 17.60
N GLN A 49 14.94 -11.63 16.41
CA GLN A 49 16.28 -11.12 16.05
C GLN A 49 16.33 -9.59 15.89
N ASN A 50 15.19 -8.94 15.69
CA ASN A 50 15.11 -7.52 15.33
C ASN A 50 14.82 -6.57 16.51
N GLN A 51 14.64 -7.07 17.73
CA GLN A 51 14.24 -6.25 18.87
C GLN A 51 15.37 -5.66 19.73
N ASN A 52 16.65 -5.94 19.45
CA ASN A 52 17.72 -5.41 20.30
C ASN A 52 18.99 -4.99 19.54
N PRO A 53 19.17 -3.70 19.17
CA PRO A 53 20.36 -3.21 18.50
C PRO A 53 21.55 -2.89 19.43
N ASN A 54 21.45 -3.11 20.75
CA ASN A 54 22.46 -2.66 21.72
C ASN A 54 22.91 -3.75 22.73
N VAL A 55 23.30 -4.92 22.26
CA VAL A 55 24.00 -5.87 23.13
C VAL A 55 25.33 -6.25 22.48
N GLY A 56 26.40 -5.89 23.16
CA GLY A 56 27.78 -6.10 22.70
C GLY A 56 28.20 -7.58 22.67
N VAL A 57 29.31 -7.76 22.04
CA VAL A 57 30.09 -8.92 21.58
C VAL A 57 30.04 -10.27 22.34
N GLU A 58 29.37 -10.40 23.46
CA GLU A 58 29.25 -11.68 24.20
C GLU A 58 28.13 -12.62 23.72
N THR A 59 27.35 -12.22 22.71
CA THR A 59 26.16 -12.95 22.24
C THR A 59 26.36 -13.79 20.97
N ALA A 60 27.56 -13.84 20.40
CA ALA A 60 27.80 -14.61 19.18
C ALA A 60 27.64 -16.14 19.39
N GLU A 61 28.05 -16.67 20.54
CA GLU A 61 27.88 -18.10 20.88
C GLU A 61 26.42 -18.43 21.24
N ALA A 62 25.72 -17.53 21.96
CA ALA A 62 24.30 -17.71 22.28
C ALA A 62 23.41 -17.59 21.05
N ALA A 63 23.75 -16.72 20.10
CA ALA A 63 23.01 -16.58 18.83
C ALA A 63 23.19 -17.81 17.93
N ALA A 64 24.35 -18.43 17.91
CA ALA A 64 24.60 -19.67 17.16
C ALA A 64 23.81 -20.85 17.74
N THR A 65 23.67 -20.93 19.04
CA THR A 65 22.90 -21.97 19.72
C THR A 65 21.39 -21.79 19.51
N LEU A 66 20.89 -20.56 19.59
CA LEU A 66 19.49 -20.24 19.33
C LEU A 66 19.12 -20.45 17.85
N SER A 67 20.03 -20.18 16.91
CA SER A 67 19.78 -20.46 15.48
C SER A 67 19.73 -21.95 15.17
N GLY A 68 20.51 -22.75 15.87
CA GLY A 68 20.48 -24.21 15.75
C GLY A 68 19.19 -24.82 16.32
N GLU A 69 18.75 -24.36 17.50
CA GLU A 69 17.53 -24.87 18.14
C GLU A 69 16.25 -24.45 17.42
N SER A 70 16.19 -23.24 16.87
CA SER A 70 15.01 -22.81 16.11
C SER A 70 14.95 -23.43 14.70
N GLY A 71 16.08 -23.71 14.08
CA GLY A 71 16.14 -24.51 12.84
C GLY A 71 15.61 -25.92 13.06
N ALA A 72 16.02 -26.55 14.16
CA ALA A 72 15.54 -27.88 14.54
C ALA A 72 14.04 -27.86 14.93
N ALA A 73 13.56 -26.82 15.62
CA ALA A 73 12.14 -26.68 15.97
C ALA A 73 11.26 -26.44 14.73
N THR A 74 11.74 -25.68 13.74
CA THR A 74 11.04 -25.48 12.47
C THR A 74 10.99 -26.78 11.66
N GLN A 75 12.10 -27.50 11.56
CA GLN A 75 12.14 -28.81 10.90
C GLN A 75 11.27 -29.85 11.60
N ALA A 76 11.24 -29.87 12.94
CA ALA A 76 10.38 -30.74 13.72
C ALA A 76 8.89 -30.39 13.56
N ALA A 77 8.53 -29.11 13.46
CA ALA A 77 7.16 -28.68 13.19
C ALA A 77 6.72 -29.02 11.77
N GLU A 78 7.59 -28.86 10.78
CA GLU A 78 7.34 -29.30 9.39
C GLU A 78 7.21 -30.83 9.28
N ALA A 79 8.02 -31.58 10.02
CA ALA A 79 7.95 -33.04 10.06
C ALA A 79 6.69 -33.56 10.77
N ALA A 80 6.14 -32.77 11.70
CA ALA A 80 4.93 -33.11 12.44
C ALA A 80 3.63 -32.84 11.66
N LEU A 81 3.69 -32.10 10.54
CA LEU A 81 2.52 -31.91 9.65
C LEU A 81 2.15 -33.24 9.01
N SER A 82 0.86 -33.60 9.05
CA SER A 82 0.36 -34.76 8.31
C SER A 82 0.62 -34.57 6.79
N ASP A 83 0.81 -35.65 6.07
CA ASP A 83 1.00 -35.58 4.61
C ASP A 83 -0.19 -34.91 3.91
N GLU A 84 -1.38 -35.02 4.49
CA GLU A 84 -2.60 -34.34 4.05
C GLU A 84 -2.49 -32.81 4.21
N ALA A 85 -1.96 -32.31 5.34
CA ALA A 85 -1.72 -30.89 5.57
C ALA A 85 -0.63 -30.32 4.66
N LYS A 86 0.42 -31.09 4.39
CA LYS A 86 1.47 -30.72 3.41
C LYS A 86 0.90 -30.64 1.99
N ALA A 87 0.07 -31.62 1.58
CA ALA A 87 -0.58 -31.59 0.28
C ALA A 87 -1.57 -30.43 0.14
N ALA A 88 -2.34 -30.11 1.17
CA ALA A 88 -3.24 -28.96 1.20
C ALA A 88 -2.48 -27.64 1.09
N THR A 89 -1.36 -27.50 1.80
CA THR A 89 -0.47 -26.32 1.71
C THR A 89 0.10 -26.18 0.30
N ALA A 90 0.63 -27.26 -0.27
CA ALA A 90 1.19 -27.27 -1.63
C ALA A 90 0.13 -26.87 -2.67
N THR A 91 -1.10 -27.37 -2.52
CA THR A 91 -2.22 -27.03 -3.41
C THR A 91 -2.60 -25.54 -3.30
N ALA A 92 -2.61 -24.98 -2.10
CA ALA A 92 -2.92 -23.55 -1.90
C ALA A 92 -1.82 -22.62 -2.45
N VAL A 93 -0.56 -23.05 -2.40
CA VAL A 93 0.61 -22.25 -2.82
C VAL A 93 0.87 -22.37 -4.34
N ALA A 94 0.54 -23.50 -4.96
CA ALA A 94 0.82 -23.74 -6.37
C ALA A 94 0.34 -22.63 -7.33
N PRO A 95 -0.88 -22.09 -7.24
CA PRO A 95 -1.32 -21.00 -8.11
C PRO A 95 -0.52 -19.72 -7.88
N ILE A 96 -0.04 -19.46 -6.67
CA ILE A 96 0.78 -18.29 -6.33
C ILE A 96 2.14 -18.42 -6.99
N LEU A 97 2.79 -19.58 -6.88
CA LEU A 97 4.07 -19.86 -7.53
C LEU A 97 3.99 -19.70 -9.05
N ALA A 98 2.89 -20.13 -9.66
CA ALA A 98 2.65 -19.99 -11.10
C ALA A 98 2.43 -18.51 -11.51
N GLU A 99 2.03 -17.65 -10.59
CA GLU A 99 1.77 -16.24 -10.85
C GLU A 99 3.04 -15.37 -10.71
N LEU A 100 3.98 -15.71 -9.82
CA LEU A 100 5.18 -14.92 -9.51
C LEU A 100 6.01 -14.52 -10.75
N PRO A 101 6.24 -15.39 -11.77
CA PRO A 101 7.00 -15.02 -12.96
C PRO A 101 6.41 -13.86 -13.75
N LYS A 102 5.08 -13.63 -13.69
CA LYS A 102 4.42 -12.49 -14.34
C LYS A 102 4.89 -11.15 -13.78
N TYR A 103 5.38 -11.15 -12.54
CA TYR A 103 5.90 -10.01 -11.83
C TYR A 103 7.44 -9.95 -11.81
N GLY A 104 8.10 -10.80 -12.60
CA GLY A 104 9.57 -10.89 -12.66
C GLY A 104 10.18 -11.43 -11.37
N VAL A 105 9.48 -12.33 -10.67
CA VAL A 105 9.93 -12.97 -9.44
C VAL A 105 10.14 -14.46 -9.68
N ASP A 106 11.33 -14.96 -9.32
CA ASP A 106 11.62 -16.40 -9.36
C ASP A 106 10.88 -17.09 -8.20
N PRO A 107 10.00 -18.06 -8.49
CA PRO A 107 9.30 -18.80 -7.45
C PRO A 107 10.22 -19.66 -6.54
N ASN A 108 11.48 -19.88 -6.96
CA ASN A 108 12.46 -20.59 -6.16
C ASN A 108 13.32 -19.65 -5.29
N ALA A 109 13.24 -18.34 -5.50
CA ALA A 109 13.98 -17.33 -4.76
C ALA A 109 13.06 -16.59 -3.79
N GLY A 110 12.76 -17.24 -2.67
CA GLY A 110 11.89 -16.66 -1.63
C GLY A 110 11.03 -17.71 -0.94
N GLN A 111 10.06 -17.20 -0.18
CA GLN A 111 9.14 -18.04 0.58
C GLN A 111 7.77 -17.40 0.77
N MET A 112 6.76 -18.23 1.06
CA MET A 112 5.43 -17.75 1.41
C MET A 112 5.49 -16.99 2.74
N GLY A 113 5.08 -15.72 2.73
CA GLY A 113 4.90 -14.93 3.94
C GLY A 113 3.60 -15.31 4.65
N TRP A 114 2.50 -15.26 3.93
CA TRP A 114 1.17 -15.68 4.38
C TRP A 114 0.16 -15.76 3.22
N ILE A 115 -0.91 -16.52 3.47
CA ILE A 115 -2.17 -16.47 2.70
C ILE A 115 -3.23 -15.95 3.67
N HIS A 116 -3.82 -14.80 3.35
CA HIS A 116 -4.81 -14.17 4.20
C HIS A 116 -6.20 -14.76 3.90
N PRO A 117 -6.98 -15.16 4.92
CA PRO A 117 -8.36 -15.52 4.71
C PRO A 117 -9.15 -14.32 4.16
N PRO A 118 -10.30 -14.55 3.51
CA PRO A 118 -11.17 -13.47 3.07
C PRO A 118 -11.44 -12.47 4.20
N ALA A 119 -11.40 -11.18 3.87
CA ALA A 119 -11.62 -10.12 4.84
C ALA A 119 -12.51 -9.03 4.24
N ALA A 120 -13.34 -8.43 5.09
CA ALA A 120 -14.11 -7.25 4.75
C ALA A 120 -13.75 -6.12 5.72
N LEU A 121 -13.58 -4.92 5.20
CA LEU A 121 -13.31 -3.71 5.96
C LEU A 121 -14.27 -2.62 5.57
N ASP A 122 -14.77 -1.94 6.59
CA ASP A 122 -15.66 -0.78 6.45
C ASP A 122 -15.06 0.43 7.12
N THR A 123 -15.24 1.59 6.51
CA THR A 123 -14.96 2.87 7.15
C THR A 123 -15.94 3.92 6.69
N HIS A 124 -16.21 4.92 7.55
CA HIS A 124 -17.07 6.04 7.23
C HIS A 124 -16.62 7.29 7.98
N GLY A 125 -16.94 8.45 7.40
CA GLY A 125 -16.59 9.75 7.95
C GLY A 125 -15.46 10.43 7.17
N TYR A 126 -14.98 11.54 7.74
CA TYR A 126 -13.95 12.36 7.13
C TYR A 126 -12.56 11.90 7.54
N MET A 127 -11.69 11.65 6.55
CA MET A 127 -10.28 11.25 6.72
C MET A 127 -10.10 10.04 7.65
N GLN A 128 -10.94 9.01 7.45
CA GLN A 128 -10.89 7.79 8.24
C GLN A 128 -10.19 6.67 7.46
N TYR A 129 -9.48 5.83 8.19
CA TYR A 129 -8.97 4.57 7.65
C TYR A 129 -9.06 3.47 8.72
N ALA A 130 -9.24 2.24 8.25
CA ALA A 130 -9.15 1.05 9.06
C ALA A 130 -8.25 0.03 8.35
N TYR A 131 -7.53 -0.78 9.13
CA TYR A 131 -6.69 -1.83 8.57
C TYR A 131 -6.77 -3.10 9.39
N VAL A 132 -6.51 -4.24 8.75
CA VAL A 132 -6.40 -5.53 9.39
C VAL A 132 -5.11 -6.23 9.00
N ASN A 133 -4.41 -6.77 9.99
CA ASN A 133 -3.29 -7.67 9.81
C ASN A 133 -3.39 -8.80 10.81
N ARG A 134 -3.59 -10.02 10.33
CA ARG A 134 -3.59 -11.25 11.16
C ARG A 134 -2.19 -11.83 11.35
N PHE A 135 -1.19 -11.31 10.64
CA PHE A 135 0.17 -11.84 10.56
C PHE A 135 1.21 -10.79 10.98
N ILE A 136 0.99 -10.15 12.12
CA ILE A 136 1.83 -9.04 12.64
C ILE A 136 3.30 -9.43 12.84
N ALA A 137 3.61 -10.72 12.97
CA ALA A 137 4.97 -11.22 13.11
C ALA A 137 5.71 -11.30 11.75
N THR A 138 4.99 -11.24 10.61
CA THR A 138 5.62 -11.29 9.29
C THR A 138 6.14 -9.92 8.90
N VAL A 139 7.46 -9.79 8.83
CA VAL A 139 8.15 -8.57 8.39
C VAL A 139 8.62 -8.74 6.96
N ALA A 140 8.13 -7.89 6.06
CA ALA A 140 8.48 -7.90 4.65
C ALA A 140 9.52 -6.81 4.35
N GLN A 141 10.62 -7.19 3.70
CA GLN A 141 11.60 -6.28 3.12
C GLN A 141 11.35 -6.19 1.61
N ASP A 142 11.70 -7.24 0.87
CA ASP A 142 11.38 -7.38 -0.54
C ASP A 142 10.26 -8.40 -0.69
N PHE A 143 9.25 -8.07 -1.47
CA PHE A 143 8.02 -8.84 -1.46
C PHE A 143 7.18 -8.69 -2.72
N VAL A 144 6.25 -9.62 -2.87
CA VAL A 144 5.05 -9.47 -3.69
C VAL A 144 3.84 -9.62 -2.79
N VAL A 145 2.94 -8.66 -2.80
CA VAL A 145 1.62 -8.76 -2.17
C VAL A 145 0.54 -8.60 -3.23
N SER A 146 -0.49 -9.45 -3.16
CA SER A 146 -1.58 -9.44 -4.13
C SER A 146 -2.91 -9.72 -3.46
N SER A 147 -3.99 -9.11 -3.97
CA SER A 147 -5.37 -9.35 -3.54
C SER A 147 -6.36 -9.06 -4.66
N ASP A 148 -7.43 -9.84 -4.70
CA ASP A 148 -8.65 -9.48 -5.41
C ASP A 148 -9.48 -8.58 -4.50
N ILE A 149 -9.70 -7.34 -4.90
CA ILE A 149 -10.37 -6.31 -4.12
C ILE A 149 -11.68 -5.96 -4.78
N THR A 150 -12.80 -6.25 -4.08
CA THR A 150 -14.13 -5.77 -4.45
C THR A 150 -14.44 -4.55 -3.60
N TRP A 151 -14.77 -3.45 -4.23
CA TRP A 151 -14.97 -2.18 -3.53
C TRP A 151 -16.37 -1.60 -3.71
N ASN A 152 -16.80 -0.84 -2.71
CA ASN A 152 -17.97 0.01 -2.81
C ASN A 152 -17.64 1.32 -2.09
N SER A 153 -17.42 2.40 -2.84
CA SER A 153 -17.06 3.69 -2.28
C SER A 153 -18.04 4.77 -2.71
N GLN A 154 -18.40 5.64 -1.77
CA GLN A 154 -19.31 6.73 -2.02
C GLN A 154 -18.67 7.86 -2.84
N TYR A 155 -17.38 8.11 -2.62
CA TYR A 155 -16.62 9.17 -3.29
C TYR A 155 -15.36 8.62 -3.97
N SER A 156 -14.84 9.36 -4.94
CA SER A 156 -13.75 8.93 -5.80
C SER A 156 -12.39 8.83 -5.11
N THR A 157 -12.16 9.66 -4.09
CA THR A 157 -10.91 9.70 -3.29
C THR A 157 -10.81 8.60 -2.25
N ASN A 158 -11.91 7.85 -2.04
CA ASN A 158 -11.94 6.68 -1.17
C ASN A 158 -11.27 5.48 -1.85
N GLY A 159 -10.67 4.58 -1.06
CA GLY A 159 -9.92 3.48 -1.64
C GLY A 159 -9.73 2.26 -0.76
N CYS A 160 -9.32 1.18 -1.43
CA CYS A 160 -9.04 -0.14 -0.85
C CYS A 160 -7.66 -0.61 -1.28
N GLY A 161 -6.88 -1.21 -0.39
CA GLY A 161 -5.55 -1.68 -0.74
C GLY A 161 -4.71 -2.17 0.43
N PHE A 162 -3.45 -1.73 0.48
CA PHE A 162 -2.47 -2.20 1.45
C PHE A 162 -1.81 -1.07 2.23
N VAL A 163 -1.55 -1.33 3.51
CA VAL A 163 -0.46 -0.70 4.26
C VAL A 163 0.80 -1.51 3.95
N LEU A 164 1.91 -0.82 3.64
CA LEU A 164 3.16 -1.46 3.28
C LEU A 164 4.27 -0.99 4.22
N ARG A 165 5.12 -1.93 4.65
CA ARG A 165 6.29 -1.70 5.50
C ARG A 165 6.01 -0.85 6.74
N SER A 166 4.87 -1.10 7.39
CA SER A 166 4.54 -0.41 8.63
C SER A 166 5.46 -0.85 9.77
N ASP A 167 5.90 0.10 10.60
CA ASP A 167 6.63 -0.19 11.83
C ASP A 167 5.71 -0.64 12.99
N GLY A 168 4.39 -0.56 12.80
CA GLY A 168 3.40 -0.95 13.80
C GLY A 168 3.35 -0.04 15.04
N ASN A 169 4.09 1.07 15.07
CA ASN A 169 4.12 2.01 16.19
C ASN A 169 2.83 2.84 16.25
N LYS A 170 1.86 2.41 17.03
CA LYS A 170 0.53 3.04 17.15
C LYS A 170 0.56 4.53 17.49
N ASN A 171 1.62 5.02 18.10
CA ASN A 171 1.73 6.42 18.52
C ASN A 171 2.39 7.31 17.44
N ALA A 172 3.15 6.70 16.53
CA ALA A 172 3.91 7.44 15.53
C ALA A 172 4.23 6.55 14.31
N LEU A 173 3.17 6.07 13.63
CA LEU A 173 3.27 5.16 12.48
C LEU A 173 4.16 5.71 11.37
N ASN A 174 5.09 4.88 10.91
CA ASN A 174 5.83 5.08 9.68
C ASN A 174 5.45 3.94 8.73
N GLN A 175 4.85 4.30 7.59
CA GLN A 175 4.32 3.32 6.64
C GLN A 175 4.00 3.96 5.30
N TYR A 176 3.82 3.12 4.28
CA TYR A 176 3.17 3.53 3.05
C TYR A 176 1.72 3.06 3.06
N ILE A 177 0.85 3.83 2.40
CA ILE A 177 -0.55 3.48 2.13
C ILE A 177 -0.71 3.42 0.61
N ALA A 178 -1.10 2.27 0.11
CA ALA A 178 -1.19 1.97 -1.32
C ALA A 178 -2.60 1.48 -1.64
N VAL A 179 -3.44 2.33 -2.23
CA VAL A 179 -4.86 2.05 -2.42
C VAL A 179 -5.32 2.31 -3.85
N LEU A 180 -6.22 1.44 -4.33
CA LEU A 180 -7.02 1.70 -5.51
C LEU A 180 -8.04 2.79 -5.20
N THR A 181 -8.23 3.74 -6.13
CA THR A 181 -9.20 4.84 -6.05
C THR A 181 -9.98 4.95 -7.36
N ARG A 182 -10.98 5.85 -7.42
CA ARG A 182 -11.73 6.13 -8.65
C ARG A 182 -11.53 7.55 -9.15
N GLU A 183 -10.42 8.15 -8.86
CA GLU A 183 -10.13 9.49 -9.32
C GLU A 183 -9.91 9.54 -10.84
N ALA A 184 -10.41 10.60 -11.47
CA ALA A 184 -10.30 10.78 -12.91
C ALA A 184 -8.85 10.98 -13.41
N ILE A 185 -7.96 11.40 -12.51
CA ILE A 185 -6.53 11.63 -12.79
C ILE A 185 -5.68 10.38 -12.58
N GLY A 186 -6.20 9.38 -11.85
CA GLY A 186 -5.53 8.14 -11.57
C GLY A 186 -6.36 7.21 -10.70
N HIS A 187 -6.14 5.93 -10.82
CA HIS A 187 -6.89 4.94 -10.04
C HIS A 187 -6.07 4.28 -8.92
N PHE A 188 -4.98 4.90 -8.55
CA PHE A 188 -4.12 4.39 -7.48
C PHE A 188 -3.41 5.54 -6.74
N LEU A 189 -3.49 5.52 -5.44
CA LEU A 189 -2.82 6.47 -4.56
C LEU A 189 -1.73 5.75 -3.75
N PHE A 190 -0.53 6.34 -3.70
CA PHE A 190 0.55 5.90 -2.83
C PHE A 190 0.91 7.00 -1.84
N GLY A 191 0.46 6.85 -0.60
CA GLY A 191 0.67 7.80 0.47
C GLY A 191 1.90 7.47 1.32
N PHE A 192 2.58 8.49 1.81
CA PHE A 192 3.69 8.41 2.74
C PHE A 192 3.22 8.90 4.11
N MET A 193 3.24 8.02 5.09
CA MET A 193 2.93 8.38 6.48
C MET A 193 4.21 8.33 7.32
N VAL A 194 4.54 9.45 7.96
CA VAL A 194 5.71 9.58 8.84
C VAL A 194 5.25 10.12 10.19
N LYS A 195 5.61 9.42 11.26
CA LYS A 195 5.21 9.76 12.64
C LYS A 195 3.70 9.98 12.79
N GLY A 196 2.90 9.16 12.11
CA GLY A 196 1.45 9.19 12.14
C GLY A 196 0.80 10.31 11.28
N LYS A 197 1.59 11.06 10.51
CA LYS A 197 1.08 12.09 9.60
C LYS A 197 1.32 11.69 8.16
N VAL A 198 0.31 11.84 7.31
CA VAL A 198 0.49 11.74 5.86
C VAL A 198 1.22 13.00 5.40
N ILE A 199 2.43 12.84 4.89
CA ILE A 199 3.29 13.96 4.46
C ILE A 199 3.16 14.24 2.98
N THR A 200 2.82 13.22 2.17
CA THR A 200 2.55 13.38 0.74
C THR A 200 1.85 12.15 0.20
N GLY A 201 1.12 12.32 -0.89
CA GLY A 201 0.58 11.25 -1.73
C GLY A 201 1.11 11.40 -3.15
N ARG A 202 1.26 10.29 -3.85
CA ARG A 202 1.57 10.27 -5.28
C ARG A 202 0.44 9.58 -6.00
N ASP A 203 -0.28 10.32 -6.81
CA ASP A 203 -1.14 9.76 -7.84
C ASP A 203 -0.26 9.30 -8.99
N ILE A 204 -0.35 8.04 -9.34
CA ILE A 204 0.72 7.45 -10.15
C ILE A 204 0.30 7.22 -11.58
N TYR A 205 -0.99 7.31 -11.90
CA TYR A 205 -1.40 7.03 -13.27
C TYR A 205 -2.33 8.01 -13.89
N ALA A 206 -2.08 8.19 -15.19
CA ALA A 206 -3.09 8.70 -16.07
C ALA A 206 -4.28 7.73 -16.18
N PHE A 207 -5.47 8.27 -16.16
CA PHE A 207 -6.71 7.58 -16.49
C PHE A 207 -6.57 6.74 -17.78
N GLY A 208 -7.10 5.53 -17.78
CA GLY A 208 -7.10 4.65 -18.96
C GLY A 208 -5.81 3.85 -19.19
N ARG A 209 -4.84 3.87 -18.29
CA ARG A 209 -3.60 3.08 -18.42
C ARG A 209 -3.82 1.58 -18.31
N ASP A 210 -4.81 1.17 -17.53
CA ASP A 210 -5.32 -0.20 -17.52
C ASP A 210 -6.74 -0.20 -18.09
N PRO A 211 -6.94 -0.65 -19.34
CA PRO A 211 -8.25 -0.70 -19.96
C PRO A 211 -9.18 -1.73 -19.31
N ASN A 212 -8.63 -2.67 -18.52
CA ASN A 212 -9.40 -3.70 -17.84
C ASN A 212 -9.78 -3.30 -16.41
N PHE A 213 -9.43 -2.10 -15.97
CA PHE A 213 -9.75 -1.63 -14.63
C PHE A 213 -11.27 -1.37 -14.49
N ASN A 214 -11.88 -2.00 -13.50
CA ASN A 214 -13.30 -1.88 -13.23
C ASN A 214 -13.56 -0.67 -12.31
N TRP A 215 -14.18 0.37 -12.84
CA TRP A 215 -14.45 1.64 -12.14
C TRP A 215 -15.72 1.62 -11.29
N GLU A 216 -16.60 0.65 -11.53
CA GLU A 216 -17.90 0.59 -10.88
C GLU A 216 -17.80 0.01 -9.46
N ASN A 217 -18.72 0.43 -8.58
CA ASN A 217 -18.92 -0.20 -7.29
C ASN A 217 -19.32 -1.67 -7.43
N ASN A 218 -18.96 -2.48 -6.47
CA ASN A 218 -19.20 -3.94 -6.41
C ASN A 218 -18.53 -4.70 -7.56
N LYS A 219 -17.49 -4.12 -8.16
CA LYS A 219 -16.61 -4.79 -9.12
C LYS A 219 -15.26 -5.10 -8.48
N THR A 220 -14.67 -6.18 -8.95
CA THR A 220 -13.40 -6.67 -8.44
C THR A 220 -12.26 -6.21 -9.35
N ASN A 221 -11.18 -5.72 -8.73
CA ASN A 221 -9.90 -5.50 -9.36
C ASN A 221 -8.82 -6.25 -8.58
N ARG A 222 -7.86 -6.83 -9.29
CA ARG A 222 -6.68 -7.42 -8.68
C ARG A 222 -5.60 -6.36 -8.54
N LEU A 223 -5.19 -6.08 -7.30
CA LEU A 223 -4.04 -5.24 -7.00
C LEU A 223 -2.86 -6.12 -6.64
N THR A 224 -1.73 -5.94 -7.35
CA THR A 224 -0.46 -6.59 -7.00
C THR A 224 0.64 -5.55 -6.88
N ILE A 225 1.42 -5.63 -5.82
CA ILE A 225 2.55 -4.72 -5.58
C ILE A 225 3.82 -5.55 -5.35
N VAL A 226 4.85 -5.24 -6.13
CA VAL A 226 6.20 -5.79 -5.95
C VAL A 226 7.07 -4.71 -5.34
N GLY A 227 7.53 -4.91 -4.11
CA GLY A 227 8.47 -4.04 -3.43
C GLY A 227 9.88 -4.63 -3.45
N ARG A 228 10.87 -3.87 -3.97
CA ARG A 228 12.30 -4.23 -3.93
C ARG A 228 13.12 -2.99 -3.58
N GLY A 229 13.82 -3.02 -2.45
CA GLY A 229 14.52 -1.83 -1.95
C GLY A 229 13.59 -0.63 -1.86
N SER A 230 13.93 0.49 -2.47
CA SER A 230 13.08 1.69 -2.54
C SER A 230 12.04 1.66 -3.67
N ILE A 231 12.06 0.64 -4.55
CA ILE A 231 11.23 0.58 -5.75
C ILE A 231 9.98 -0.25 -5.50
N PHE A 232 8.83 0.31 -5.84
CA PHE A 232 7.53 -0.38 -5.86
C PHE A 232 6.99 -0.41 -7.29
N GLN A 233 6.70 -1.60 -7.80
CA GLN A 233 6.02 -1.80 -9.08
C GLN A 233 4.55 -2.14 -8.79
N ILE A 234 3.63 -1.47 -9.46
CA ILE A 234 2.21 -1.58 -9.21
C ILE A 234 1.52 -2.18 -10.43
N TYR A 235 0.72 -3.19 -10.18
CA TYR A 235 -0.05 -3.88 -11.22
C TYR A 235 -1.53 -3.86 -10.85
N THR A 236 -2.38 -3.54 -11.81
CA THR A 236 -3.83 -3.75 -11.71
C THR A 236 -4.26 -4.75 -12.77
N ASN A 237 -5.05 -5.75 -12.37
CA ASN A 237 -5.54 -6.83 -13.25
C ASN A 237 -4.42 -7.47 -14.11
N GLY A 238 -3.20 -7.54 -13.57
CA GLY A 238 -2.00 -8.06 -14.23
C GLY A 238 -1.25 -7.06 -15.13
N THR A 239 -1.77 -5.86 -15.33
CA THR A 239 -1.12 -4.80 -16.12
C THR A 239 -0.21 -3.97 -15.22
N LEU A 240 1.08 -3.80 -15.59
CA LEU A 240 2.00 -2.88 -14.92
C LEU A 240 1.56 -1.44 -15.20
N ILE A 241 1.04 -0.77 -14.18
CA ILE A 241 0.53 0.58 -14.32
C ILE A 241 1.55 1.64 -13.91
N GLY A 242 2.57 1.31 -13.12
CA GLY A 242 3.64 2.26 -12.79
C GLY A 242 4.66 1.75 -11.82
N LYS A 243 5.63 2.64 -11.55
CA LYS A 243 6.70 2.43 -10.57
C LYS A 243 6.82 3.65 -9.68
N ILE A 244 7.12 3.40 -8.41
CA ILE A 244 7.44 4.42 -7.42
C ILE A 244 8.82 4.13 -6.88
N ASP A 245 9.67 5.14 -6.88
CA ASP A 245 10.91 5.14 -6.10
C ASP A 245 10.70 6.03 -4.88
N THR A 246 10.68 5.42 -3.70
CA THR A 246 10.48 6.16 -2.44
C THR A 246 11.71 6.94 -2.01
N SER A 247 12.87 6.69 -2.61
CA SER A 247 14.11 7.45 -2.39
C SER A 247 14.23 8.67 -3.31
N ALA A 248 13.46 8.70 -4.42
CA ALA A 248 13.46 9.82 -5.35
C ALA A 248 12.51 10.94 -4.86
N PRO A 249 12.82 12.20 -5.15
CA PRO A 249 11.87 13.28 -4.91
C PRO A 249 10.60 13.06 -5.72
N PRO A 250 9.44 13.62 -5.30
CA PRO A 250 8.22 13.54 -6.08
C PRO A 250 8.45 14.14 -7.49
N PRO A 251 7.82 13.58 -8.53
CA PRO A 251 7.90 14.17 -9.86
C PRO A 251 7.28 15.57 -9.87
N LEU A 252 7.80 16.44 -10.74
CA LEU A 252 7.19 17.75 -10.93
C LEU A 252 5.74 17.56 -11.44
N PRO A 253 4.74 18.20 -10.82
CA PRO A 253 3.36 18.12 -11.28
C PRO A 253 3.24 18.67 -12.72
N SER A 254 2.30 18.12 -13.47
CA SER A 254 1.94 18.68 -14.77
C SER A 254 1.42 20.09 -14.58
N LEU A 255 1.99 21.03 -15.31
CA LEU A 255 1.51 22.41 -15.32
C LEU A 255 0.37 22.53 -16.34
N PRO A 256 -0.67 23.34 -16.07
CA PRO A 256 -1.71 23.59 -17.05
C PRO A 256 -1.14 24.29 -18.29
N ASP A 257 -1.72 24.01 -19.45
CA ASP A 257 -1.37 24.71 -20.67
C ASP A 257 -1.74 26.20 -20.56
N PRO A 258 -0.92 27.09 -21.11
CA PRO A 258 -1.24 28.52 -21.16
C PRO A 258 -2.49 28.76 -22.01
N PRO A 259 -3.29 29.78 -21.69
CA PRO A 259 -4.48 30.11 -22.47
C PRO A 259 -4.11 30.49 -23.91
N LYS A 260 -4.92 30.06 -24.86
CA LYS A 260 -4.71 30.38 -26.27
C LYS A 260 -4.88 31.87 -26.49
N LYS A 261 -3.94 32.48 -27.21
CA LYS A 261 -4.01 33.87 -27.62
C LYS A 261 -5.15 34.04 -28.66
N PRO A 262 -5.94 35.14 -28.58
CA PRO A 262 -6.98 35.41 -29.58
C PRO A 262 -6.39 35.57 -31.01
N ASP A 263 -7.09 35.07 -31.99
CA ASP A 263 -6.69 35.19 -33.40
C ASP A 263 -6.76 36.65 -33.85
N ASP A 264 -7.79 37.40 -33.40
CA ASP A 264 -7.94 38.83 -33.67
C ASP A 264 -7.34 39.66 -32.49
N LEU A 265 -6.16 40.19 -32.72
CA LEU A 265 -5.43 40.98 -31.71
C LEU A 265 -5.98 42.42 -31.61
N THR A 266 -6.82 42.86 -32.54
CA THR A 266 -7.44 44.21 -32.54
C THR A 266 -8.72 44.24 -31.69
N ASN A 267 -9.27 43.06 -31.35
CA ASN A 267 -10.42 42.94 -30.47
C ASN A 267 -10.05 43.20 -29.02
N VAL A 268 -10.32 44.42 -28.54
CA VAL A 268 -9.94 44.89 -27.18
C VAL A 268 -10.56 44.00 -26.11
N THR A 269 -11.81 43.55 -26.28
CA THR A 269 -12.49 42.71 -25.30
C THR A 269 -11.84 41.32 -25.20
N ALA A 270 -11.57 40.70 -26.36
CA ALA A 270 -10.91 39.38 -26.43
C ALA A 270 -9.48 39.42 -25.84
N MET A 271 -8.77 40.52 -26.07
CA MET A 271 -7.44 40.73 -25.50
C MET A 271 -7.49 40.95 -23.98
N ALA A 272 -8.46 41.69 -23.47
CA ALA A 272 -8.64 41.87 -22.03
C ALA A 272 -8.97 40.53 -21.33
N ASP A 273 -9.85 39.72 -21.91
CA ASP A 273 -10.19 38.37 -21.41
C ASP A 273 -8.95 37.47 -21.42
N TYR A 274 -8.18 37.45 -22.51
CA TYR A 274 -6.93 36.70 -22.59
C TYR A 274 -5.94 37.14 -21.49
N GLN A 275 -5.74 38.41 -21.25
CA GLN A 275 -4.87 38.92 -20.21
C GLN A 275 -5.31 38.49 -18.79
N ASN A 276 -6.62 38.45 -18.54
CA ASN A 276 -7.17 37.96 -17.27
C ASN A 276 -6.90 36.46 -17.10
N LYS A 277 -7.18 35.66 -18.16
CA LYS A 277 -6.89 34.21 -18.15
C LYS A 277 -5.39 33.93 -17.98
N LEU A 278 -4.52 34.73 -18.57
CA LEU A 278 -3.07 34.59 -18.41
C LEU A 278 -2.64 34.85 -16.96
N LYS A 279 -3.19 35.88 -16.31
CA LYS A 279 -2.91 36.15 -14.89
C LYS A 279 -3.41 35.01 -13.98
N GLU A 280 -4.61 34.50 -14.25
CA GLU A 280 -5.15 33.33 -13.52
C GLU A 280 -4.28 32.09 -13.71
N HIS A 281 -3.86 31.82 -14.94
CA HIS A 281 -2.94 30.73 -15.25
C HIS A 281 -1.60 30.88 -14.50
N ASP A 282 -0.99 32.07 -14.54
CA ASP A 282 0.28 32.32 -13.89
C ASP A 282 0.18 32.16 -12.36
N GLN A 283 -0.96 32.57 -11.78
CA GLN A 283 -1.24 32.37 -10.36
C GLN A 283 -1.32 30.87 -10.02
N VAL A 284 -2.06 30.08 -10.82
CA VAL A 284 -2.19 28.64 -10.65
C VAL A 284 -0.84 27.94 -10.77
N VAL A 285 -0.04 28.28 -11.79
CA VAL A 285 1.32 27.75 -11.98
C VAL A 285 2.23 28.08 -10.79
N LYS A 286 2.14 29.29 -10.28
CA LYS A 286 2.89 29.70 -9.08
C LYS A 286 2.51 28.90 -7.85
N GLU A 287 1.22 28.68 -7.64
CA GLU A 287 0.71 27.87 -6.53
C GLU A 287 1.15 26.41 -6.62
N ILE A 288 1.04 25.78 -7.83
CA ILE A 288 1.52 24.41 -8.06
C ILE A 288 3.02 24.29 -7.72
N LYS A 289 3.83 25.23 -8.22
CA LYS A 289 5.28 25.23 -7.95
C LYS A 289 5.62 25.44 -6.47
N ALA A 290 4.89 26.31 -5.78
CA ALA A 290 5.09 26.58 -4.36
C ALA A 290 4.73 25.35 -3.51
N ASN A 291 3.60 24.68 -3.81
CA ASN A 291 3.19 23.45 -3.13
C ASN A 291 4.21 22.34 -3.37
N TYR A 292 4.65 22.13 -4.62
CA TYR A 292 5.69 21.16 -4.94
C TYR A 292 6.99 21.39 -4.17
N GLN A 293 7.44 22.65 -4.05
CA GLN A 293 8.62 23.00 -3.26
C GLN A 293 8.42 22.77 -1.75
N ALA A 294 7.20 22.96 -1.25
CA ALA A 294 6.87 22.66 0.14
C ALA A 294 6.92 21.16 0.40
N ASP A 295 6.32 20.36 -0.47
CA ASP A 295 6.32 18.89 -0.41
C ASP A 295 7.74 18.33 -0.50
N GLN A 296 8.56 18.84 -1.41
CA GLN A 296 9.97 18.44 -1.51
C GLN A 296 10.76 18.71 -0.21
N ARG A 297 10.51 19.85 0.45
CA ARG A 297 11.16 20.17 1.72
C ARG A 297 10.67 19.25 2.84
N GLU A 298 9.40 18.95 2.88
CA GLU A 298 8.81 18.06 3.88
C GLU A 298 9.35 16.63 3.75
N ILE A 299 9.40 16.10 2.52
CA ILE A 299 9.99 14.80 2.21
C ILE A 299 11.48 14.78 2.49
N GLY A 300 12.23 15.84 2.11
CA GLY A 300 13.67 15.93 2.35
C GLY A 300 14.05 15.98 3.83
N ASN A 301 13.17 16.48 4.68
CA ASN A 301 13.34 16.55 6.14
C ASN A 301 12.85 15.29 6.86
N ALA A 302 12.09 14.42 6.18
CA ALA A 302 11.54 13.19 6.73
C ALA A 302 12.30 11.97 6.18
N ASN A 303 12.55 10.98 7.04
CA ASN A 303 12.98 9.68 6.53
C ASN A 303 11.77 8.98 5.91
N THR A 304 11.67 9.03 4.59
CA THR A 304 10.57 8.45 3.82
C THR A 304 10.87 7.07 3.24
N VAL A 305 12.09 6.56 3.43
CA VAL A 305 12.47 5.23 2.96
C VAL A 305 12.35 4.23 4.10
N PHE A 306 11.29 3.41 4.06
CA PHE A 306 11.09 2.32 4.99
C PHE A 306 11.57 1.03 4.35
N ASN A 307 12.63 0.43 4.91
CA ASN A 307 13.28 -0.73 4.29
C ASN A 307 12.50 -2.03 4.52
N ARG A 308 11.77 -2.13 5.63
CA ARG A 308 11.01 -3.32 6.02
C ARG A 308 9.89 -2.97 7.00
N GLY A 309 8.92 -3.85 7.11
CA GLY A 309 7.84 -3.72 8.08
C GLY A 309 6.70 -4.67 7.77
N LEU A 310 5.63 -4.59 8.53
CA LEU A 310 4.44 -5.40 8.32
C LEU A 310 3.63 -4.89 7.11
N ILE A 311 2.84 -5.80 6.53
CA ILE A 311 1.88 -5.51 5.47
C ILE A 311 0.49 -5.81 5.99
N ALA A 312 -0.46 -4.90 5.76
CA ALA A 312 -1.85 -5.04 6.18
C ALA A 312 -2.82 -4.68 5.06
N LEU A 313 -4.05 -5.17 5.14
CA LEU A 313 -5.16 -4.73 4.28
C LEU A 313 -5.70 -3.41 4.83
N VAL A 314 -6.05 -2.47 3.95
CA VAL A 314 -6.52 -1.15 4.37
C VAL A 314 -7.73 -0.69 3.57
N VAL A 315 -8.65 -0.03 4.25
CA VAL A 315 -9.73 0.78 3.68
C VAL A 315 -9.52 2.23 4.06
N LEU A 316 -9.69 3.13 3.11
CA LEU A 316 -9.55 4.57 3.28
C LEU A 316 -10.85 5.28 2.87
N SER A 317 -11.30 6.23 3.69
CA SER A 317 -12.38 7.16 3.36
C SER A 317 -11.90 8.59 3.58
N GLU A 318 -11.83 9.37 2.52
CA GLU A 318 -11.67 10.82 2.66
C GLU A 318 -12.96 11.45 3.18
N SER A 319 -14.11 10.97 2.69
CA SER A 319 -15.43 11.35 3.15
C SER A 319 -16.46 10.27 2.79
N GLY A 320 -17.61 10.29 3.51
CA GLY A 320 -18.70 9.33 3.29
C GLY A 320 -18.36 7.94 3.78
N SER A 321 -18.61 6.92 2.98
CA SER A 321 -18.41 5.51 3.34
C SER A 321 -17.63 4.75 2.26
N THR A 322 -16.86 3.76 2.70
CA THR A 322 -16.12 2.83 1.86
C THR A 322 -16.22 1.42 2.44
N HIS A 323 -16.57 0.46 1.61
CA HIS A 323 -16.54 -0.96 1.90
C HIS A 323 -15.55 -1.66 0.97
N CYS A 324 -14.69 -2.51 1.52
CA CYS A 324 -13.67 -3.26 0.79
C CYS A 324 -13.74 -4.73 1.17
N GLU A 325 -13.88 -5.61 0.18
CA GLU A 325 -13.73 -7.04 0.35
C GLU A 325 -12.42 -7.49 -0.27
N PHE A 326 -11.65 -8.28 0.46
CA PHE A 326 -10.35 -8.80 0.06
C PHE A 326 -10.43 -10.31 -0.04
N ASN A 327 -10.15 -10.85 -1.23
CA ASN A 327 -10.15 -12.28 -1.51
C ASN A 327 -8.83 -12.67 -2.18
N ASN A 328 -8.48 -13.96 -2.14
CA ASN A 328 -7.25 -14.50 -2.76
C ASN A 328 -6.01 -13.68 -2.42
N THR A 329 -5.92 -13.24 -1.18
CA THR A 329 -4.86 -12.34 -0.71
C THR A 329 -3.68 -13.13 -0.20
N TRP A 330 -2.48 -12.79 -0.69
CA TRP A 330 -1.25 -13.47 -0.31
C TRP A 330 -0.04 -12.53 -0.30
N LEU A 331 0.97 -12.93 0.46
CA LEU A 331 2.27 -12.28 0.55
C LEU A 331 3.37 -13.30 0.26
N TRP A 332 4.23 -12.99 -0.70
CA TRP A 332 5.47 -13.69 -0.98
C TRP A 332 6.65 -12.83 -0.53
N LEU A 333 7.57 -13.40 0.24
CA LEU A 333 8.82 -12.76 0.65
C LEU A 333 9.89 -13.16 -0.37
N ILE A 334 10.50 -12.16 -1.02
CA ILE A 334 11.59 -12.36 -1.98
C ILE A 334 12.89 -12.53 -1.18
N GLY A 335 13.66 -13.56 -1.49
CA GLY A 335 14.94 -13.88 -0.84
C GLY A 335 16.11 -13.09 -1.39
#